data_6b2bb96b1e59846dd9f19207fc873b20
#
_entry.id   6b2bb96b1e59846dd9f19207fc873b20
#
_cell.length_a   1.000
_cell.length_b   1.000
_cell.length_c   1.000
_cell.angle_alpha   90.00
_cell.angle_beta   90.00
_cell.angle_gamma   90.00
#
_symmetry.space_group_name_H-M   'P 1'
#
loop_
_entity.id
_entity.type
_entity.pdbx_description
1 polymer ?
#
loop_
_entity_poly.entity_id
_entity_poly.type
_entity_poly.pdbx_seq_one_letter_code
_entity_poly.pdbx_strand_id
1 'polypeptide(L)'
;MSRKVMDDVNTLRAALEAGAQRGRLAITGHDAPDVDSCAACAMLSELAAFWHIPAQIVLPTRADEQARRVLPRFGLHPDNWRGELTAADALALVDHHAQLHPGKVVAVIDHHPTLCPPDAPFVFIEPAGACAAMVYRLMIAAGMEPDARWEALAVTALYLDTMALRSAKIPPQEAAWARETAVQLRLDTAWLEQEGLGLEDMTRPAAELARLSLKRYEFAGVRVMSSYVQTDAMTAERLEAILCEVRRALCGSGAALWVFLHQDPVAMRTTEFDFYADGRERRIDYDFLASRGKNVMPRVERELTAGRNEAGEEAR
;
A
#
# COMPACT_ATOMS: atom_id res chain seq x y z
N MET A 1 -30.15 -3.15 8.04
CA MET A 1 -29.19 -3.88 7.16
C MET A 1 -29.89 -4.27 5.87
N SER A 2 -29.28 -4.07 4.69
CA SER A 2 -29.93 -4.39 3.41
C SER A 2 -29.91 -5.92 3.19
N ARG A 3 -30.91 -6.45 2.44
CA ARG A 3 -31.00 -7.88 2.06
C ARG A 3 -29.72 -8.32 1.32
N LYS A 4 -29.16 -7.47 0.48
CA LYS A 4 -27.92 -7.74 -0.27
C LYS A 4 -26.75 -8.06 0.66
N VAL A 5 -26.54 -7.27 1.71
CA VAL A 5 -25.41 -7.47 2.63
C VAL A 5 -25.53 -8.81 3.40
N MET A 6 -26.75 -9.23 3.74
CA MET A 6 -26.98 -10.55 4.36
C MET A 6 -26.72 -11.70 3.38
N ASP A 7 -27.08 -11.54 2.12
CA ASP A 7 -26.81 -12.54 1.08
C ASP A 7 -25.28 -12.67 0.84
N ASP A 8 -24.54 -11.55 0.87
CA ASP A 8 -23.08 -11.53 0.76
C ASP A 8 -22.41 -12.27 1.92
N VAL A 9 -22.84 -12.03 3.17
CA VAL A 9 -22.32 -12.71 4.37
C VAL A 9 -22.55 -14.22 4.31
N ASN A 10 -23.75 -14.66 3.93
CA ASN A 10 -24.08 -16.08 3.82
C ASN A 10 -23.25 -16.77 2.72
N THR A 11 -23.06 -16.09 1.59
CA THR A 11 -22.25 -16.60 0.47
C THR A 11 -20.77 -16.70 0.85
N LEU A 12 -20.24 -15.69 1.54
CA LEU A 12 -18.87 -15.71 2.06
C LEU A 12 -18.69 -16.90 3.02
N ARG A 13 -19.58 -17.05 3.99
CA ARG A 13 -19.53 -18.16 4.94
C ARG A 13 -19.51 -19.51 4.22
N ALA A 14 -20.43 -19.74 3.29
CA ALA A 14 -20.50 -20.99 2.53
C ALA A 14 -19.21 -21.25 1.71
N ALA A 15 -18.62 -20.20 1.11
CA ALA A 15 -17.38 -20.31 0.36
C ALA A 15 -16.19 -20.71 1.26
N LEU A 16 -16.07 -20.09 2.45
CA LEU A 16 -15.02 -20.44 3.42
C LEU A 16 -15.20 -21.85 4.00
N GLU A 17 -16.43 -22.24 4.36
CA GLU A 17 -16.75 -23.60 4.83
C GLU A 17 -16.37 -24.66 3.78
N ALA A 18 -16.77 -24.45 2.53
CA ALA A 18 -16.43 -25.35 1.43
C ALA A 18 -14.92 -25.39 1.15
N GLY A 19 -14.22 -24.26 1.32
CA GLY A 19 -12.78 -24.19 1.23
C GLY A 19 -12.09 -25.02 2.31
N ALA A 20 -12.48 -24.82 3.57
CA ALA A 20 -11.93 -25.54 4.73
C ALA A 20 -12.14 -27.06 4.67
N GLN A 21 -13.23 -27.52 4.03
CA GLN A 21 -13.51 -28.95 3.83
C GLN A 21 -12.59 -29.59 2.77
N ARG A 22 -12.01 -28.81 1.87
CA ARG A 22 -11.15 -29.32 0.79
C ARG A 22 -9.68 -29.43 1.18
N GLY A 23 -9.24 -28.67 2.16
CA GLY A 23 -7.87 -28.60 2.61
C GLY A 23 -7.63 -27.45 3.56
N ARG A 24 -6.38 -26.99 3.66
CA ARG A 24 -6.07 -25.81 4.47
C ARG A 24 -6.72 -24.58 3.84
N LEU A 25 -7.58 -23.88 4.58
CA LEU A 25 -8.08 -22.57 4.21
C LEU A 25 -7.03 -21.52 4.60
N ALA A 26 -6.37 -20.94 3.61
CA ALA A 26 -5.38 -19.89 3.80
C ALA A 26 -5.98 -18.52 3.44
N ILE A 27 -5.88 -17.57 4.36
CA ILE A 27 -6.21 -16.16 4.13
C ILE A 27 -4.91 -15.44 3.81
N THR A 28 -4.85 -14.73 2.69
CA THR A 28 -3.63 -14.08 2.24
C THR A 28 -3.90 -12.70 1.65
N GLY A 29 -2.95 -11.79 1.86
CA GLY A 29 -2.87 -10.47 1.24
C GLY A 29 -1.97 -10.47 0.01
N HIS A 30 -1.78 -9.27 -0.57
CA HIS A 30 -0.88 -9.07 -1.72
C HIS A 30 0.61 -9.21 -1.35
N ASP A 31 1.49 -9.19 -2.36
CA ASP A 31 2.94 -9.19 -2.13
C ASP A 31 3.40 -7.94 -1.36
N ALA A 32 4.28 -8.16 -0.35
CA ALA A 32 4.68 -7.15 0.61
C ALA A 32 3.46 -6.46 1.27
N PRO A 33 2.59 -7.25 1.95
CA PRO A 33 1.31 -6.75 2.44
C PRO A 33 1.52 -5.59 3.44
N ASP A 34 0.75 -4.55 3.24
CA ASP A 34 0.72 -3.34 4.05
C ASP A 34 -0.22 -3.48 5.25
N VAL A 35 -0.53 -2.36 5.92
CA VAL A 35 -1.41 -2.36 7.10
C VAL A 35 -2.83 -2.78 6.73
N ASP A 36 -3.37 -2.33 5.58
CA ASP A 36 -4.72 -2.66 5.15
C ASP A 36 -4.86 -4.14 4.85
N SER A 37 -3.96 -4.66 4.04
CA SER A 37 -3.91 -6.08 3.66
C SER A 37 -3.78 -7.00 4.88
N CYS A 38 -2.86 -6.68 5.81
CA CYS A 38 -2.67 -7.44 7.04
C CYS A 38 -3.86 -7.35 8.00
N ALA A 39 -4.46 -6.16 8.15
CA ALA A 39 -5.63 -5.95 8.97
C ALA A 39 -6.85 -6.72 8.43
N ALA A 40 -7.07 -6.68 7.11
CA ALA A 40 -8.12 -7.43 6.45
C ALA A 40 -7.94 -8.94 6.64
N CYS A 41 -6.71 -9.47 6.53
CA CYS A 41 -6.40 -10.87 6.84
C CYS A 41 -6.79 -11.23 8.27
N ALA A 42 -6.39 -10.42 9.25
CA ALA A 42 -6.66 -10.68 10.66
C ALA A 42 -8.17 -10.66 10.98
N MET A 43 -8.89 -9.66 10.46
CA MET A 43 -10.33 -9.53 10.63
C MET A 43 -11.10 -10.68 9.97
N LEU A 44 -10.70 -11.10 8.75
CA LEU A 44 -11.35 -12.23 8.08
C LEU A 44 -11.07 -13.55 8.82
N SER A 45 -9.87 -13.71 9.39
CA SER A 45 -9.56 -14.86 10.24
C SER A 45 -10.42 -14.89 11.51
N GLU A 46 -10.64 -13.73 12.13
CA GLU A 46 -11.54 -13.61 13.31
C GLU A 46 -12.99 -13.93 12.95
N LEU A 47 -13.47 -13.44 11.80
CA LEU A 47 -14.80 -13.74 11.28
C LEU A 47 -14.97 -15.25 10.98
N ALA A 48 -13.95 -15.87 10.38
CA ALA A 48 -13.95 -17.32 10.17
C ALA A 48 -14.02 -18.10 11.51
N ALA A 49 -13.25 -17.66 12.52
CA ALA A 49 -13.28 -18.24 13.87
C ALA A 49 -14.66 -18.08 14.54
N PHE A 50 -15.33 -16.94 14.38
CA PHE A 50 -16.70 -16.71 14.84
C PHE A 50 -17.70 -17.73 14.25
N TRP A 51 -17.47 -18.14 13.01
CA TRP A 51 -18.25 -19.21 12.35
C TRP A 51 -17.72 -20.63 12.62
N HIS A 52 -16.70 -20.79 13.46
CA HIS A 52 -16.03 -22.07 13.73
C HIS A 52 -15.40 -22.70 12.48
N ILE A 53 -14.99 -21.88 11.51
CA ILE A 53 -14.29 -22.31 10.30
C ILE A 53 -12.78 -22.25 10.55
N PRO A 54 -12.05 -23.37 10.46
CA PRO A 54 -10.61 -23.36 10.65
C PRO A 54 -9.94 -22.66 9.45
N ALA A 55 -9.28 -21.54 9.70
CA ALA A 55 -8.55 -20.76 8.72
C ALA A 55 -7.19 -20.32 9.29
N GLN A 56 -6.21 -20.14 8.42
CA GLN A 56 -4.87 -19.66 8.77
C GLN A 56 -4.50 -18.46 7.93
N ILE A 57 -3.90 -17.43 8.53
CA ILE A 57 -3.27 -16.37 7.77
C ILE A 57 -1.93 -16.90 7.28
N VAL A 58 -1.67 -16.77 5.98
CA VAL A 58 -0.42 -17.19 5.34
C VAL A 58 0.07 -16.08 4.43
N LEU A 59 1.19 -15.46 4.79
CA LEU A 59 1.84 -14.42 3.98
C LEU A 59 3.08 -14.97 3.32
N PRO A 60 3.09 -15.20 1.99
CA PRO A 60 4.25 -15.70 1.27
C PRO A 60 5.44 -14.73 1.32
N THR A 61 5.17 -13.45 1.34
CA THR A 61 6.17 -12.39 1.44
C THR A 61 6.12 -11.71 2.81
N ARG A 62 7.17 -10.98 3.15
CA ARG A 62 7.23 -10.21 4.39
C ARG A 62 6.32 -8.98 4.28
N ALA A 63 5.56 -8.71 5.32
CA ALA A 63 4.81 -7.47 5.43
C ALA A 63 5.74 -6.24 5.37
N ASP A 64 5.24 -5.13 4.87
CA ASP A 64 6.01 -3.91 4.75
C ASP A 64 6.46 -3.35 6.11
N GLU A 65 7.30 -2.33 6.10
CA GLU A 65 7.85 -1.78 7.34
C GLU A 65 6.78 -1.09 8.18
N GLN A 66 5.81 -0.42 7.53
CA GLN A 66 4.73 0.27 8.22
C GLN A 66 3.81 -0.74 8.92
N ALA A 67 3.42 -1.82 8.25
CA ALA A 67 2.60 -2.88 8.85
C ALA A 67 3.28 -3.51 10.07
N ARG A 68 4.58 -3.81 9.96
CA ARG A 68 5.36 -4.39 11.08
C ARG A 68 5.53 -3.44 12.27
N ARG A 69 5.44 -2.14 12.07
CA ARG A 69 5.51 -1.10 13.11
C ARG A 69 4.16 -0.79 13.73
N VAL A 70 3.11 -0.75 12.91
CA VAL A 70 1.76 -0.33 13.32
C VAL A 70 0.98 -1.48 13.98
N LEU A 71 0.94 -2.65 13.37
CA LEU A 71 0.09 -3.77 13.81
C LEU A 71 0.37 -4.30 15.22
N PRO A 72 1.61 -4.28 15.75
CA PRO A 72 1.86 -4.65 17.15
C PRO A 72 1.09 -3.82 18.18
N ARG A 73 0.68 -2.58 17.86
CA ARG A 73 -0.19 -1.76 18.71
C ARG A 73 -1.59 -2.38 18.90
N PHE A 74 -1.98 -3.25 17.99
CA PHE A 74 -3.24 -3.99 18.00
C PHE A 74 -3.05 -5.47 18.41
N GLY A 75 -1.87 -5.82 18.92
CA GLY A 75 -1.53 -7.20 19.29
C GLY A 75 -1.37 -8.16 18.11
N LEU A 76 -1.12 -7.61 16.90
CA LEU A 76 -0.92 -8.37 15.68
C LEU A 76 0.55 -8.35 15.26
N HIS A 77 1.10 -9.51 14.90
CA HIS A 77 2.50 -9.66 14.54
C HIS A 77 2.61 -10.35 13.18
N PRO A 78 2.63 -9.60 12.06
CA PRO A 78 2.55 -10.18 10.71
C PRO A 78 3.74 -11.10 10.36
N ASP A 79 4.89 -10.93 10.99
CA ASP A 79 6.04 -11.84 10.81
C ASP A 79 5.71 -13.28 11.27
N ASN A 80 4.74 -13.49 12.18
CA ASN A 80 4.26 -14.80 12.61
C ASN A 80 3.37 -15.51 11.57
N TRP A 81 2.93 -14.79 10.55
CA TRP A 81 2.07 -15.32 9.49
C TRP A 81 2.85 -15.77 8.25
N ARG A 82 4.19 -15.70 8.30
CA ARG A 82 5.05 -16.15 7.20
C ARG A 82 4.85 -17.62 6.91
N GLY A 83 4.68 -17.95 5.64
CA GLY A 83 4.47 -19.32 5.20
C GLY A 83 4.40 -19.46 3.69
N GLU A 84 4.30 -20.69 3.22
CA GLU A 84 4.16 -21.01 1.81
C GLU A 84 2.72 -21.40 1.48
N LEU A 85 2.23 -20.90 0.36
CA LEU A 85 0.99 -21.35 -0.26
C LEU A 85 1.28 -22.49 -1.22
N THR A 86 0.37 -23.47 -1.26
CA THR A 86 0.49 -24.66 -2.10
C THR A 86 -0.73 -24.85 -3.00
N ALA A 87 -0.62 -25.69 -4.01
CA ALA A 87 -1.74 -26.03 -4.89
C ALA A 87 -2.89 -26.76 -4.16
N ALA A 88 -2.65 -27.31 -2.96
CA ALA A 88 -3.67 -27.98 -2.14
C ALA A 88 -4.49 -27.01 -1.28
N ASP A 89 -4.08 -25.74 -1.18
CA ASP A 89 -4.76 -24.75 -0.34
C ASP A 89 -6.03 -24.23 -1.02
N ALA A 90 -7.06 -23.99 -0.20
CA ALA A 90 -8.16 -23.09 -0.53
C ALA A 90 -7.80 -21.67 -0.08
N LEU A 91 -7.95 -20.68 -0.97
CA LEU A 91 -7.46 -19.33 -0.74
C LEU A 91 -8.61 -18.34 -0.57
N ALA A 92 -8.59 -17.57 0.51
CA ALA A 92 -9.36 -16.35 0.66
C ALA A 92 -8.39 -15.16 0.48
N LEU A 93 -8.58 -14.41 -0.61
CA LEU A 93 -7.75 -13.26 -0.96
C LEU A 93 -8.37 -12.00 -0.38
N VAL A 94 -7.56 -11.16 0.24
CA VAL A 94 -7.96 -9.83 0.71
C VAL A 94 -7.03 -8.77 0.14
N ASP A 95 -7.60 -7.63 -0.21
CA ASP A 95 -6.88 -6.45 -0.70
C ASP A 95 -6.10 -6.67 -2.01
N HIS A 96 -6.47 -7.70 -2.74
CA HIS A 96 -6.00 -7.96 -4.10
C HIS A 96 -6.83 -9.04 -4.79
N HIS A 97 -6.79 -9.07 -6.12
CA HIS A 97 -7.45 -10.09 -6.92
C HIS A 97 -6.65 -10.49 -8.17
N ALA A 98 -5.60 -9.76 -8.50
CA ALA A 98 -4.87 -9.91 -9.77
C ALA A 98 -3.59 -10.75 -9.68
N GLN A 99 -3.11 -11.07 -8.48
CA GLN A 99 -1.91 -11.89 -8.32
C GLN A 99 -2.22 -13.37 -8.50
N LEU A 100 -1.30 -14.09 -9.16
CA LEU A 100 -1.41 -15.53 -9.32
C LEU A 100 -0.94 -16.26 -8.07
N HIS A 101 -1.74 -17.20 -7.62
CA HIS A 101 -1.45 -18.04 -6.47
C HIS A 101 -1.54 -19.52 -6.83
N PRO A 102 -0.77 -20.42 -6.17
CA PRO A 102 -0.77 -21.85 -6.49
C PRO A 102 -2.06 -22.57 -6.08
N GLY A 103 -2.79 -22.05 -5.07
CA GLY A 103 -3.99 -22.67 -4.54
C GLY A 103 -5.27 -22.27 -5.27
N LYS A 104 -6.40 -22.87 -4.86
CA LYS A 104 -7.72 -22.57 -5.44
C LYS A 104 -8.37 -21.40 -4.70
N VAL A 105 -8.62 -20.30 -5.39
CA VAL A 105 -9.34 -19.15 -4.83
C VAL A 105 -10.80 -19.51 -4.56
N VAL A 106 -11.27 -19.32 -3.33
CA VAL A 106 -12.66 -19.55 -2.89
C VAL A 106 -13.38 -18.27 -2.50
N ALA A 107 -12.64 -17.25 -2.06
CA ALA A 107 -13.19 -15.95 -1.71
C ALA A 107 -12.22 -14.83 -2.11
N VAL A 108 -12.77 -13.70 -2.50
CA VAL A 108 -12.04 -12.45 -2.79
C VAL A 108 -12.79 -11.29 -2.14
N ILE A 109 -12.08 -10.48 -1.36
CA ILE A 109 -12.56 -9.21 -0.80
C ILE A 109 -11.53 -8.14 -1.17
N ASP A 110 -11.91 -7.16 -1.98
CA ASP A 110 -10.95 -6.19 -2.51
C ASP A 110 -11.64 -4.85 -2.82
N HIS A 111 -10.87 -3.78 -2.79
CA HIS A 111 -11.33 -2.43 -3.14
C HIS A 111 -10.65 -1.86 -4.41
N HIS A 112 -9.77 -2.62 -5.01
CA HIS A 112 -9.11 -2.21 -6.24
C HIS A 112 -10.03 -2.37 -7.46
N PRO A 113 -10.01 -1.40 -8.41
CA PRO A 113 -10.80 -1.51 -9.64
C PRO A 113 -10.43 -2.75 -10.44
N THR A 114 -11.43 -3.45 -10.96
CA THR A 114 -11.23 -4.59 -11.86
C THR A 114 -12.10 -4.49 -13.10
N LEU A 115 -11.52 -4.88 -14.26
CA LEU A 115 -12.28 -5.07 -15.52
C LEU A 115 -12.68 -6.54 -15.71
N CYS A 116 -12.00 -7.46 -15.01
CA CYS A 116 -12.25 -8.89 -15.07
C CYS A 116 -12.31 -9.44 -13.65
N PRO A 117 -13.49 -9.54 -13.05
CA PRO A 117 -13.65 -10.16 -11.74
C PRO A 117 -13.08 -11.59 -11.74
N PRO A 118 -12.39 -12.02 -10.67
CA PRO A 118 -11.87 -13.37 -10.57
C PRO A 118 -13.01 -14.41 -10.53
N ASP A 119 -12.74 -15.60 -11.08
CA ASP A 119 -13.66 -16.73 -10.98
C ASP A 119 -13.49 -17.41 -9.61
N ALA A 120 -14.31 -16.99 -8.64
CA ALA A 120 -14.32 -17.54 -7.30
C ALA A 120 -15.78 -17.66 -6.77
N PRO A 121 -16.07 -18.62 -5.88
CA PRO A 121 -17.39 -18.80 -5.27
C PRO A 121 -17.93 -17.55 -4.56
N PHE A 122 -17.05 -16.74 -3.99
CA PHE A 122 -17.37 -15.44 -3.42
C PHE A 122 -16.45 -14.36 -3.95
N VAL A 123 -17.03 -13.29 -4.49
CA VAL A 123 -16.28 -12.09 -4.95
C VAL A 123 -17.00 -10.85 -4.46
N PHE A 124 -16.33 -10.09 -3.61
CA PHE A 124 -16.81 -8.83 -3.07
C PHE A 124 -15.78 -7.73 -3.38
N ILE A 125 -15.96 -7.09 -4.52
CA ILE A 125 -15.12 -5.99 -4.99
C ILE A 125 -16.00 -4.76 -5.15
N GLU A 126 -15.72 -3.72 -4.35
CA GLU A 126 -16.43 -2.43 -4.42
C GLU A 126 -15.48 -1.28 -4.08
N PRO A 127 -15.75 -0.07 -4.57
CA PRO A 127 -14.99 1.12 -4.17
C PRO A 127 -15.09 1.34 -2.66
N ALA A 128 -13.95 1.31 -1.97
CA ALA A 128 -13.82 1.58 -0.55
C ALA A 128 -12.49 2.28 -0.28
N GLY A 129 -12.35 2.90 0.87
CA GLY A 129 -11.11 3.52 1.30
C GLY A 129 -10.06 2.48 1.68
N ALA A 130 -10.49 1.34 2.27
CA ALA A 130 -9.63 0.25 2.71
C ALA A 130 -10.37 -1.09 2.74
N CYS A 131 -9.70 -2.18 2.40
CA CYS A 131 -10.25 -3.54 2.46
C CYS A 131 -10.58 -3.96 3.90
N ALA A 132 -9.78 -3.58 4.89
CA ALA A 132 -10.06 -3.84 6.32
C ALA A 132 -11.40 -3.25 6.76
N ALA A 133 -11.77 -2.06 6.28
CA ALA A 133 -13.08 -1.46 6.55
C ALA A 133 -14.23 -2.28 5.93
N MET A 134 -14.00 -2.88 4.75
CA MET A 134 -14.98 -3.79 4.12
C MET A 134 -15.17 -5.05 4.96
N VAL A 135 -14.08 -5.68 5.41
CA VAL A 135 -14.15 -6.88 6.26
C VAL A 135 -14.79 -6.55 7.61
N TYR A 136 -14.47 -5.41 8.22
CA TYR A 136 -15.13 -4.96 9.46
C TYR A 136 -16.66 -4.85 9.29
N ARG A 137 -17.13 -4.28 8.18
CA ARG A 137 -18.57 -4.22 7.86
C ARG A 137 -19.19 -5.61 7.71
N LEU A 138 -18.46 -6.57 7.14
CA LEU A 138 -18.92 -7.96 7.03
C LEU A 138 -19.00 -8.63 8.42
N MET A 139 -18.07 -8.36 9.36
CA MET A 139 -18.14 -8.83 10.74
C MET A 139 -19.43 -8.35 11.43
N ILE A 140 -19.73 -7.05 11.35
CA ILE A 140 -20.97 -6.48 11.90
C ILE A 140 -22.22 -7.11 11.23
N ALA A 141 -22.17 -7.25 9.90
CA ALA A 141 -23.29 -7.82 9.13
C ALA A 141 -23.53 -9.32 9.45
N ALA A 142 -22.49 -10.03 9.84
CA ALA A 142 -22.59 -11.42 10.31
C ALA A 142 -23.21 -11.56 11.71
N GLY A 143 -23.55 -10.45 12.37
CA GLY A 143 -24.06 -10.44 13.75
C GLY A 143 -22.96 -10.59 14.81
N MET A 144 -21.71 -10.39 14.43
CA MET A 144 -20.60 -10.33 15.36
C MET A 144 -20.61 -8.99 16.10
N GLU A 145 -20.23 -8.99 17.35
CA GLU A 145 -19.98 -7.79 18.15
C GLU A 145 -18.46 -7.68 18.40
N PRO A 146 -17.70 -7.15 17.41
CA PRO A 146 -16.26 -7.06 17.53
C PRO A 146 -15.86 -6.11 18.66
N ASP A 147 -14.78 -6.40 19.37
CA ASP A 147 -14.25 -5.47 20.35
C ASP A 147 -13.72 -4.19 19.67
N ALA A 148 -13.58 -3.11 20.46
CA ALA A 148 -13.15 -1.81 19.96
C ALA A 148 -11.77 -1.81 19.25
N ARG A 149 -10.95 -2.86 19.49
CA ARG A 149 -9.66 -3.04 18.82
C ARG A 149 -9.83 -3.21 17.30
N TRP A 150 -10.84 -3.99 16.88
CA TRP A 150 -11.08 -4.23 15.45
C TRP A 150 -11.60 -2.99 14.74
N GLU A 151 -12.47 -2.23 15.41
CA GLU A 151 -12.94 -0.95 14.89
C GLU A 151 -11.80 0.07 14.77
N ALA A 152 -10.97 0.18 15.81
CA ALA A 152 -9.78 1.04 15.81
C ALA A 152 -8.79 0.64 14.70
N LEU A 153 -8.61 -0.66 14.44
CA LEU A 153 -7.74 -1.16 13.39
C LEU A 153 -8.31 -0.85 11.99
N ALA A 154 -9.62 -1.00 11.78
CA ALA A 154 -10.27 -0.63 10.52
C ALA A 154 -10.15 0.87 10.22
N VAL A 155 -10.34 1.71 11.24
CA VAL A 155 -10.12 3.18 11.13
C VAL A 155 -8.65 3.48 10.81
N THR A 156 -7.71 2.81 11.48
CA THR A 156 -6.28 2.98 11.22
C THR A 156 -5.95 2.62 9.78
N ALA A 157 -6.40 1.47 9.28
CA ALA A 157 -6.20 1.07 7.88
C ALA A 157 -6.74 2.12 6.90
N LEU A 158 -7.94 2.66 7.15
CA LEU A 158 -8.51 3.75 6.35
C LEU A 158 -7.62 4.99 6.31
N TYR A 159 -7.12 5.45 7.47
CA TYR A 159 -6.22 6.60 7.51
C TYR A 159 -4.94 6.35 6.69
N LEU A 160 -4.37 5.16 6.81
CA LEU A 160 -3.08 4.85 6.19
C LEU A 160 -3.22 4.65 4.67
N ASP A 161 -4.26 3.96 4.22
CA ASP A 161 -4.44 3.67 2.80
C ASP A 161 -5.07 4.82 1.99
N THR A 162 -5.57 5.85 2.67
CA THR A 162 -6.22 7.00 2.03
C THR A 162 -5.52 8.33 2.27
N MET A 163 -4.24 8.33 2.61
CA MET A 163 -3.47 9.55 2.88
C MET A 163 -4.14 10.42 3.95
N ALA A 164 -4.39 9.85 5.13
CA ALA A 164 -5.09 10.49 6.23
C ALA A 164 -6.48 11.03 5.80
N LEU A 165 -7.25 10.20 5.10
CA LEU A 165 -8.60 10.49 4.59
C LEU A 165 -8.66 11.65 3.55
N ARG A 166 -7.54 11.95 2.87
CA ARG A 166 -7.43 13.01 1.85
C ARG A 166 -7.50 12.48 0.42
N SER A 167 -7.37 11.18 0.23
CA SER A 167 -7.45 10.56 -1.10
C SER A 167 -8.84 10.68 -1.68
N ALA A 168 -8.94 11.01 -2.98
CA ALA A 168 -10.21 11.05 -3.70
C ALA A 168 -10.89 9.67 -3.85
N LYS A 169 -10.17 8.59 -3.55
CA LYS A 169 -10.72 7.21 -3.63
C LYS A 169 -11.66 6.87 -2.46
N ILE A 170 -11.53 7.57 -1.29
CA ILE A 170 -12.33 7.24 -0.12
C ILE A 170 -13.78 7.75 -0.28
N PRO A 171 -14.79 6.88 -0.09
CA PRO A 171 -16.18 7.33 -0.03
C PRO A 171 -16.39 8.34 1.12
N PRO A 172 -17.13 9.45 0.90
CA PRO A 172 -17.35 10.47 1.93
C PRO A 172 -17.92 9.92 3.25
N GLN A 173 -18.78 8.90 3.17
CA GLN A 173 -19.40 8.26 4.34
C GLN A 173 -18.36 7.49 5.16
N GLU A 174 -17.39 6.83 4.52
CA GLU A 174 -16.31 6.12 5.21
C GLU A 174 -15.36 7.11 5.88
N ALA A 175 -15.04 8.21 5.20
CA ALA A 175 -14.23 9.28 5.79
C ALA A 175 -14.91 9.92 7.02
N ALA A 176 -16.24 10.14 6.97
CA ALA A 176 -17.00 10.65 8.11
C ALA A 176 -16.99 9.64 9.26
N TRP A 177 -17.32 8.38 8.99
CA TRP A 177 -17.28 7.32 9.98
C TRP A 177 -15.89 7.21 10.64
N ALA A 178 -14.82 7.21 9.85
CA ALA A 178 -13.47 7.10 10.40
C ALA A 178 -13.12 8.25 11.35
N ARG A 179 -13.51 9.52 11.03
CA ARG A 179 -13.28 10.67 11.91
C ARG A 179 -14.08 10.56 13.21
N GLU A 180 -15.37 10.23 13.11
CA GLU A 180 -16.26 10.10 14.27
C GLU A 180 -15.79 8.98 15.20
N THR A 181 -15.45 7.82 14.62
CA THR A 181 -14.95 6.66 15.38
C THR A 181 -13.60 6.96 16.03
N ALA A 182 -12.68 7.64 15.33
CA ALA A 182 -11.40 8.01 15.92
C ALA A 182 -11.59 8.88 17.18
N VAL A 183 -12.54 9.81 17.17
CA VAL A 183 -12.89 10.62 18.34
C VAL A 183 -13.55 9.77 19.44
N GLN A 184 -14.51 8.92 19.11
CA GLN A 184 -15.23 8.06 20.05
C GLN A 184 -14.31 7.10 20.80
N LEU A 185 -13.39 6.48 20.05
CA LEU A 185 -12.39 5.54 20.59
C LEU A 185 -11.15 6.25 21.17
N ARG A 186 -11.11 7.59 21.13
CA ARG A 186 -9.98 8.40 21.61
C ARG A 186 -8.64 7.99 20.98
N LEU A 187 -8.67 7.70 19.69
CA LEU A 187 -7.44 7.39 18.96
C LEU A 187 -6.55 8.65 18.87
N ASP A 188 -5.26 8.44 18.82
CA ASP A 188 -4.30 9.52 18.55
C ASP A 188 -4.40 9.93 17.08
N THR A 189 -5.25 10.92 16.80
CA THR A 189 -5.49 11.40 15.43
C THR A 189 -4.25 12.08 14.83
N ALA A 190 -3.38 12.69 15.65
CA ALA A 190 -2.14 13.27 15.17
C ALA A 190 -1.20 12.15 14.66
N TRP A 191 -1.09 11.06 15.41
CA TRP A 191 -0.35 9.90 14.97
C TRP A 191 -0.97 9.24 13.71
N LEU A 192 -2.30 9.10 13.64
CA LEU A 192 -2.98 8.58 12.46
C LEU A 192 -2.72 9.43 11.21
N GLU A 193 -2.73 10.76 11.35
CA GLU A 193 -2.41 11.67 10.26
C GLU A 193 -0.94 11.55 9.83
N GLN A 194 -0.02 11.53 10.78
CA GLN A 194 1.40 11.37 10.50
C GLN A 194 1.68 10.06 9.76
N GLU A 195 1.13 8.95 10.24
CA GLU A 195 1.29 7.63 9.60
C GLU A 195 0.61 7.57 8.25
N GLY A 196 -0.62 8.06 8.13
CA GLY A 196 -1.39 8.05 6.90
C GLY A 196 -0.83 8.95 5.81
N LEU A 197 -0.19 10.05 6.20
CA LEU A 197 0.55 10.91 5.28
C LEU A 197 1.94 10.37 4.96
N GLY A 198 2.40 9.33 5.65
CA GLY A 198 3.73 8.76 5.44
C GLY A 198 4.84 9.80 5.66
N LEU A 199 4.66 10.68 6.66
CA LEU A 199 5.62 11.75 6.91
C LEU A 199 6.91 11.18 7.51
N GLU A 200 8.01 11.54 6.88
CA GLU A 200 9.34 11.12 7.32
C GLU A 200 9.85 11.96 8.49
N ASP A 201 10.57 11.31 9.38
CA ASP A 201 11.30 11.99 10.45
C ASP A 201 12.49 12.77 9.88
N MET A 202 12.32 14.08 9.78
CA MET A 202 13.32 14.99 9.24
C MET A 202 14.54 15.21 10.14
N THR A 203 14.57 14.61 11.34
CA THR A 203 15.77 14.62 12.18
C THR A 203 16.81 13.57 11.78
N ARG A 204 16.42 12.57 10.97
CA ARG A 204 17.31 11.53 10.44
C ARG A 204 18.48 12.13 9.66
N PRO A 205 19.67 11.48 9.61
CA PRO A 205 20.78 11.96 8.80
C PRO A 205 20.41 12.21 7.34
N ALA A 206 20.90 13.30 6.74
CA ALA A 206 20.60 13.66 5.35
C ALA A 206 20.99 12.54 4.37
N ALA A 207 22.06 11.80 4.65
CA ALA A 207 22.50 10.66 3.83
C ALA A 207 21.50 9.48 3.84
N GLU A 208 20.75 9.30 4.91
CA GLU A 208 19.67 8.32 4.98
C GLU A 208 18.45 8.82 4.19
N LEU A 209 18.04 10.07 4.42
CA LEU A 209 16.92 10.69 3.72
C LEU A 209 17.13 10.70 2.19
N ALA A 210 18.35 10.97 1.74
CA ALA A 210 18.68 10.94 0.31
C ALA A 210 18.45 9.57 -0.35
N ARG A 211 18.41 8.50 0.43
CA ARG A 211 18.27 7.12 -0.05
C ARG A 211 16.97 6.45 0.34
N LEU A 212 16.04 7.19 0.92
CA LEU A 212 14.74 6.63 1.27
C LEU A 212 14.01 6.11 0.03
N SER A 213 13.36 4.97 0.18
CA SER A 213 12.62 4.31 -0.91
C SER A 213 13.42 4.16 -2.21
N LEU A 214 14.74 3.96 -2.10
CA LEU A 214 15.65 3.87 -3.23
C LEU A 214 15.27 2.73 -4.17
N LYS A 215 15.06 3.05 -5.43
CA LYS A 215 14.84 2.09 -6.52
C LYS A 215 15.85 2.30 -7.64
N ARG A 216 16.16 1.21 -8.34
CA ARG A 216 17.03 1.17 -9.50
C ARG A 216 16.22 0.82 -10.73
N TYR A 217 16.47 1.52 -11.81
CA TYR A 217 15.85 1.30 -13.11
C TYR A 217 16.94 1.22 -14.17
N GLU A 218 16.60 0.62 -15.29
CA GLU A 218 17.41 0.64 -16.51
C GLU A 218 16.49 0.91 -17.69
N PHE A 219 16.72 2.04 -18.38
CA PHE A 219 15.97 2.45 -19.56
C PHE A 219 16.93 2.61 -20.73
N ALA A 220 16.70 1.89 -21.82
CA ALA A 220 17.55 1.90 -22.99
C ALA A 220 19.06 1.71 -22.66
N GLY A 221 19.40 0.85 -21.67
CA GLY A 221 20.77 0.60 -21.20
C GLY A 221 21.37 1.74 -20.36
N VAL A 222 20.55 2.71 -19.92
CA VAL A 222 20.95 3.80 -19.01
C VAL A 222 20.48 3.46 -17.61
N ARG A 223 21.40 3.39 -16.65
CA ARG A 223 21.07 3.17 -15.24
C ARG A 223 20.55 4.45 -14.58
N VAL A 224 19.40 4.34 -13.94
CA VAL A 224 18.71 5.42 -13.23
C VAL A 224 18.46 5.00 -11.79
N MET A 225 18.79 5.88 -10.85
CA MET A 225 18.43 5.76 -9.45
C MET A 225 17.24 6.66 -9.15
N SER A 226 16.37 6.27 -8.25
CA SER A 226 15.32 7.16 -7.77
C SER A 226 15.04 6.92 -6.29
N SER A 227 14.94 8.02 -5.55
CA SER A 227 14.56 8.05 -4.13
C SER A 227 13.56 9.17 -3.89
N TYR A 228 12.84 9.12 -2.77
CA TYR A 228 11.95 10.22 -2.39
C TYR A 228 11.86 10.39 -0.89
N VAL A 229 11.52 11.61 -0.46
CA VAL A 229 11.15 11.97 0.90
C VAL A 229 9.75 12.56 0.89
N GLN A 230 8.92 12.12 1.81
CA GLN A 230 7.55 12.63 1.99
C GLN A 230 7.48 13.40 3.31
N THR A 231 7.28 14.73 3.25
CA THR A 231 7.22 15.59 4.42
C THR A 231 6.58 16.94 4.09
N ASP A 232 5.90 17.52 5.06
CA ASP A 232 5.39 18.90 5.05
C ASP A 232 6.35 19.90 5.75
N ALA A 233 7.41 19.39 6.37
CA ALA A 233 8.35 20.15 7.21
C ALA A 233 9.72 20.39 6.55
N MET A 234 9.78 20.45 5.19
CA MET A 234 11.03 20.67 4.47
C MET A 234 11.48 22.13 4.53
N THR A 235 12.58 22.39 5.22
CA THR A 235 13.27 23.71 5.12
C THR A 235 14.24 23.75 3.95
N ALA A 236 14.59 24.95 3.46
CA ALA A 236 15.54 25.11 2.37
C ALA A 236 16.92 24.52 2.71
N GLU A 237 17.42 24.76 3.95
CA GLU A 237 18.70 24.23 4.43
C GLU A 237 18.66 22.69 4.50
N ARG A 238 17.53 22.14 4.96
CA ARG A 238 17.38 20.68 5.06
C ARG A 238 17.33 20.03 3.69
N LEU A 239 16.58 20.61 2.79
CA LEU A 239 16.53 20.16 1.39
C LEU A 239 17.93 20.16 0.76
N GLU A 240 18.68 21.27 0.85
CA GLU A 240 20.01 21.34 0.27
C GLU A 240 20.98 20.33 0.87
N ALA A 241 20.90 20.07 2.18
CA ALA A 241 21.70 19.04 2.82
C ALA A 241 21.41 17.63 2.24
N ILE A 242 20.14 17.33 1.97
CA ILE A 242 19.74 16.06 1.33
C ILE A 242 20.23 16.01 -0.13
N LEU A 243 20.03 17.07 -0.90
CA LEU A 243 20.44 17.14 -2.31
C LEU A 243 21.97 17.01 -2.46
N CYS A 244 22.76 17.55 -1.54
CA CYS A 244 24.21 17.32 -1.47
C CYS A 244 24.55 15.83 -1.32
N GLU A 245 23.81 15.10 -0.49
CA GLU A 245 24.02 13.67 -0.33
C GLU A 245 23.57 12.86 -1.56
N VAL A 246 22.51 13.29 -2.25
CA VAL A 246 22.09 12.71 -3.54
C VAL A 246 23.20 12.87 -4.59
N ARG A 247 23.78 14.07 -4.75
CA ARG A 247 24.91 14.33 -5.66
C ARG A 247 26.11 13.45 -5.35
N ARG A 248 26.47 13.37 -4.05
CA ARG A 248 27.58 12.52 -3.58
C ARG A 248 27.33 11.04 -3.89
N ALA A 249 26.11 10.57 -3.64
CA ALA A 249 25.73 9.19 -3.87
C ALA A 249 25.70 8.83 -5.37
N LEU A 250 25.28 9.76 -6.24
CA LEU A 250 25.31 9.58 -7.69
C LEU A 250 26.72 9.32 -8.18
N CYS A 251 27.72 10.11 -7.76
CA CYS A 251 29.11 9.94 -8.17
C CYS A 251 29.68 8.54 -7.90
N GLY A 252 29.22 7.86 -6.83
CA GLY A 252 29.64 6.50 -6.46
C GLY A 252 28.76 5.37 -6.97
N SER A 253 27.61 5.68 -7.62
CA SER A 253 26.59 4.68 -7.96
C SER A 253 26.82 4.00 -9.31
N GLY A 254 27.56 4.64 -10.20
CA GLY A 254 27.68 4.28 -11.62
C GLY A 254 26.36 4.45 -12.41
N ALA A 255 25.38 5.16 -11.88
CA ALA A 255 24.17 5.56 -12.60
C ALA A 255 24.43 6.84 -13.41
N ALA A 256 23.72 7.02 -14.52
CA ALA A 256 23.79 8.22 -15.32
C ALA A 256 22.85 9.34 -14.83
N LEU A 257 21.82 8.95 -14.07
CA LEU A 257 20.80 9.85 -13.57
C LEU A 257 20.33 9.40 -12.17
N TRP A 258 20.13 10.37 -11.27
CA TRP A 258 19.42 10.19 -10.02
C TRP A 258 18.24 11.15 -9.97
N VAL A 259 17.05 10.60 -9.80
CA VAL A 259 15.80 11.35 -9.65
C VAL A 259 15.40 11.32 -8.18
N PHE A 260 15.44 12.49 -7.53
CA PHE A 260 15.00 12.67 -6.16
C PHE A 260 13.67 13.40 -6.13
N LEU A 261 12.71 12.90 -5.35
CA LEU A 261 11.40 13.54 -5.18
C LEU A 261 11.24 14.03 -3.74
N HIS A 262 10.84 15.28 -3.60
CA HIS A 262 10.24 15.80 -2.37
C HIS A 262 8.73 15.85 -2.57
N GLN A 263 7.99 15.10 -1.79
CA GLN A 263 6.53 15.06 -1.79
C GLN A 263 6.02 15.75 -0.53
N ASP A 264 5.19 16.77 -0.71
CA ASP A 264 4.44 17.42 0.38
C ASP A 264 2.98 16.96 0.30
N PRO A 265 2.57 15.98 1.13
CA PRO A 265 1.23 15.42 1.08
C PRO A 265 0.19 16.34 1.74
N VAL A 266 0.61 17.37 2.48
CA VAL A 266 -0.28 18.38 3.05
C VAL A 266 -0.62 19.44 2.01
N ALA A 267 0.39 19.95 1.31
CA ALA A 267 0.20 20.88 0.19
C ALA A 267 -0.22 20.20 -1.12
N MET A 268 -0.26 18.85 -1.16
CA MET A 268 -0.55 18.06 -2.36
C MET A 268 0.36 18.41 -3.53
N ARG A 269 1.67 18.50 -3.29
CA ARG A 269 2.67 18.89 -4.28
C ARG A 269 3.84 17.94 -4.32
N THR A 270 4.53 17.92 -5.46
CA THR A 270 5.80 17.21 -5.61
C THR A 270 6.80 18.12 -6.27
N THR A 271 8.03 18.17 -5.75
CA THR A 271 9.19 18.74 -6.43
C THR A 271 10.15 17.62 -6.79
N GLU A 272 10.49 17.52 -8.06
CA GLU A 272 11.44 16.58 -8.61
C GLU A 272 12.78 17.27 -8.89
N PHE A 273 13.86 16.60 -8.53
CA PHE A 273 15.23 17.02 -8.79
C PHE A 273 15.96 15.92 -9.55
N ASP A 274 16.36 16.21 -10.77
CA ASP A 274 17.14 15.32 -11.62
C ASP A 274 18.62 15.73 -11.58
N PHE A 275 19.48 14.81 -11.18
CA PHE A 275 20.94 14.96 -11.13
C PHE A 275 21.58 14.03 -12.16
N TYR A 276 22.24 14.59 -13.16
CA TYR A 276 22.91 13.83 -14.20
C TYR A 276 24.40 13.64 -13.85
N ALA A 277 24.97 12.51 -14.24
CA ALA A 277 26.38 12.19 -14.00
C ALA A 277 27.35 13.18 -14.70
N ASP A 278 26.89 13.89 -15.74
CA ASP A 278 27.63 14.96 -16.44
C ASP A 278 27.59 16.33 -15.75
N GLY A 279 26.94 16.41 -14.58
CA GLY A 279 26.83 17.61 -13.76
C GLY A 279 25.64 18.51 -14.08
N ARG A 280 24.80 18.16 -15.06
CA ARG A 280 23.53 18.85 -15.28
C ARG A 280 22.55 18.57 -14.15
N GLU A 281 21.74 19.58 -13.85
CA GLU A 281 20.65 19.46 -12.86
C GLU A 281 19.37 20.05 -13.45
N ARG A 282 18.23 19.47 -13.05
CA ARG A 282 16.91 19.98 -13.43
C ARG A 282 15.97 19.88 -12.24
N ARG A 283 15.09 20.87 -12.10
CA ARG A 283 13.99 20.88 -11.17
C ARG A 283 12.66 20.92 -11.92
N ILE A 284 11.69 20.11 -11.48
CA ILE A 284 10.32 20.08 -12.00
C ILE A 284 9.36 20.15 -10.80
N ASP A 285 8.43 21.09 -10.84
CA ASP A 285 7.40 21.23 -9.82
C ASP A 285 6.06 20.71 -10.37
N TYR A 286 5.37 19.89 -9.58
CA TYR A 286 4.05 19.35 -9.85
C TYR A 286 3.07 19.94 -8.84
N ASP A 287 1.89 20.33 -9.28
CA ASP A 287 0.76 20.80 -8.46
C ASP A 287 -0.13 19.66 -7.94
N PHE A 288 0.42 18.46 -7.93
CA PHE A 288 -0.19 17.23 -7.40
C PHE A 288 0.89 16.29 -6.85
N LEU A 289 0.46 15.25 -6.11
CA LEU A 289 1.39 14.19 -5.67
C LEU A 289 1.75 13.27 -6.84
N ALA A 290 2.90 13.54 -7.45
CA ALA A 290 3.37 12.78 -8.59
C ALA A 290 3.84 11.38 -8.15
N SER A 291 3.19 10.35 -8.67
CA SER A 291 3.62 8.96 -8.48
C SER A 291 4.91 8.70 -9.23
N ARG A 292 5.94 8.22 -8.53
CA ARG A 292 7.21 7.81 -9.13
C ARG A 292 7.01 6.85 -10.31
N GLY A 293 6.18 5.80 -10.12
CA GLY A 293 5.97 4.76 -11.14
C GLY A 293 5.03 5.18 -12.27
N LYS A 294 4.03 6.03 -12.00
CA LYS A 294 2.99 6.39 -13.00
C LYS A 294 3.28 7.70 -13.74
N ASN A 295 3.95 8.64 -13.09
CA ASN A 295 4.18 9.98 -13.66
C ASN A 295 5.66 10.20 -14.02
N VAL A 296 6.57 9.95 -13.07
CA VAL A 296 7.97 10.35 -13.19
C VAL A 296 8.77 9.38 -14.06
N MET A 297 8.82 8.08 -13.71
CA MET A 297 9.64 7.11 -14.44
C MET A 297 9.24 6.93 -15.91
N PRO A 298 7.94 6.90 -16.31
CA PRO A 298 7.57 6.86 -17.73
C PRO A 298 7.99 8.10 -18.53
N ARG A 299 8.08 9.28 -17.89
CA ARG A 299 8.64 10.48 -18.50
C ARG A 299 10.15 10.32 -18.72
N VAL A 300 10.87 9.90 -17.67
CA VAL A 300 12.32 9.66 -17.72
C VAL A 300 12.68 8.65 -18.82
N GLU A 301 11.94 7.54 -18.90
CA GLU A 301 12.12 6.51 -19.93
C GLU A 301 11.96 7.09 -21.34
N ARG A 302 10.89 7.85 -21.59
CA ARG A 302 10.66 8.49 -22.90
C ARG A 302 11.81 9.45 -23.29
N GLU A 303 12.26 10.28 -22.35
CA GLU A 303 13.33 11.25 -22.60
C GLU A 303 14.67 10.55 -22.91
N LEU A 304 15.03 9.51 -22.15
CA LEU A 304 16.26 8.75 -22.38
C LEU A 304 16.22 7.94 -23.69
N THR A 305 15.04 7.44 -24.07
CA THR A 305 14.87 6.72 -25.33
C THR A 305 14.93 7.64 -26.53
N ALA A 306 14.31 8.84 -26.47
CA ALA A 306 14.34 9.83 -27.54
C ALA A 306 15.76 10.37 -27.80
N GLY A 307 16.50 10.73 -26.73
CA GLY A 307 17.85 11.24 -26.87
C GLY A 307 18.87 10.26 -27.48
N ARG A 308 18.61 8.95 -27.39
CA ARG A 308 19.43 7.93 -28.07
C ARG A 308 19.14 7.81 -29.56
N ASN A 309 17.90 8.01 -29.97
CA ASN A 309 17.53 7.97 -31.38
C ASN A 309 18.17 9.12 -32.13
N GLU A 310 18.19 10.32 -31.54
CA GLU A 310 18.85 11.49 -32.13
C GLU A 310 20.38 11.31 -32.22
N ALA A 311 21.03 10.79 -31.18
CA ALA A 311 22.47 10.50 -31.20
C ALA A 311 22.87 9.37 -32.18
N GLY A 312 21.94 8.44 -32.47
CA GLY A 312 22.15 7.36 -33.43
C GLY A 312 21.96 7.81 -34.89
N GLU A 313 21.19 8.86 -35.14
CA GLU A 313 21.03 9.48 -36.48
C GLU A 313 22.18 10.41 -36.86
N GLU A 314 22.77 11.13 -35.89
CA GLU A 314 23.96 11.96 -36.12
C GLU A 314 25.27 11.16 -36.32
N ALA A 315 25.27 9.87 -35.92
CA ALA A 315 26.43 8.99 -36.07
C ALA A 315 26.40 8.11 -37.34
N ARG A 316 25.44 8.30 -38.23
CA ARG A 316 25.34 7.67 -39.56
C ARG A 316 25.54 8.66 -40.67
#